data_fd1ac180125955180d16d782b0e87a1b
#
_entry.id   fd1ac180125955180d16d782b0e87a1b
#
_cell.length_a   1.000
_cell.length_b   1.000
_cell.length_c   1.000
_cell.angle_alpha   90.00
_cell.angle_beta   90.00
_cell.angle_gamma   90.00
#
_symmetry.space_group_name_H-M   'P 1'
#
loop_
_entity.id
_entity.type
_entity.pdbx_description
1 polymer ?
#
loop_
_entity_poly.entity_id
_entity_poly.type
_entity_poly.pdbx_seq_one_letter_code
_entity_poly.pdbx_strand_id
1 'polypeptide(L)'
;MSSSEISSEIDLVTLPIHSFDIKSEDETLLRASHDFQTLLEQERAPEDPTTRYEQRLASLRSIPSFVDVYIWHISLPDGRIIAEADIALLKMEENAHMGQFQVSVLPEFRCQGLGKRLFRQVLAIAEQNDRRLLITGSSDRVPAGAEFMHFIGAKPGMESHVNQLTLAEIDPELLSRWSEIPEGFTPGWWEGAYPESDIEEIVELNELMNQVPRGDLDVEDFHWTAEHLRQQEKSHAAVGIQRWSLYVRHNESGKIAGYTEVFWNPNKPMNLGQGITAVWPQYRGSGIGRFLKAAMLTRVRQERPEVLRVRTDNADMNAPMLKINTELGFKPYIAETVWQVDVPEARKIIG
;
A
#
# COMPACT_ATOMS: atom_id res chain seq x y z
N MET A 1 -25.50 19.06 18.16
CA MET A 1 -24.96 20.24 17.47
C MET A 1 -24.46 19.80 16.12
N SER A 2 -24.81 20.48 15.04
CA SER A 2 -24.33 20.14 13.70
C SER A 2 -22.87 20.56 13.56
N SER A 3 -22.11 19.88 12.67
CA SER A 3 -20.69 20.19 12.40
C SER A 3 -20.45 21.68 12.04
N SER A 4 -21.46 22.34 11.47
CA SER A 4 -21.43 23.77 11.12
C SER A 4 -21.52 24.72 12.33
N GLU A 5 -22.10 24.31 13.46
CA GLU A 5 -22.19 25.12 14.67
C GLU A 5 -20.90 25.07 15.50
N ILE A 6 -20.16 23.97 15.47
CA ILE A 6 -18.89 23.83 16.20
C ILE A 6 -17.78 24.66 15.54
N SER A 7 -17.82 24.84 14.23
CA SER A 7 -16.79 25.59 13.47
C SER A 7 -16.82 27.10 13.69
N SER A 8 -17.89 27.65 14.26
CA SER A 8 -18.05 29.12 14.41
C SER A 8 -17.46 29.69 15.72
N GLU A 9 -17.10 28.84 16.70
CA GLU A 9 -16.61 29.29 18.01
C GLU A 9 -15.14 28.91 18.30
N ILE A 10 -14.57 27.94 17.57
CA ILE A 10 -13.21 27.44 17.83
C ILE A 10 -12.27 27.95 16.75
N ASP A 11 -11.23 28.70 17.13
CA ASP A 11 -10.14 29.05 16.24
C ASP A 11 -9.23 27.83 16.00
N LEU A 12 -9.47 27.13 14.90
CA LEU A 12 -8.75 25.92 14.54
C LEU A 12 -7.25 26.13 14.35
N VAL A 13 -6.82 27.35 14.00
CA VAL A 13 -5.42 27.68 13.78
C VAL A 13 -4.64 27.71 15.10
N THR A 14 -5.32 27.92 16.23
CA THR A 14 -4.68 27.95 17.55
C THR A 14 -4.68 26.60 18.26
N LEU A 15 -5.42 25.58 17.75
CA LEU A 15 -5.42 24.25 18.36
C LEU A 15 -4.00 23.66 18.38
N PRO A 16 -3.58 23.05 19.50
CA PRO A 16 -2.23 22.47 19.60
C PRO A 16 -2.05 21.28 18.67
N ILE A 17 -0.79 21.09 18.24
CA ILE A 17 -0.36 19.86 17.58
C ILE A 17 0.21 18.95 18.65
N HIS A 18 -0.29 17.73 18.74
CA HIS A 18 0.19 16.71 19.67
C HIS A 18 0.94 15.63 18.91
N SER A 19 2.03 15.12 19.49
CA SER A 19 2.68 13.91 19.01
C SER A 19 1.88 12.67 19.43
N PHE A 20 1.81 11.68 18.56
CA PHE A 20 1.17 10.40 18.82
C PHE A 20 2.24 9.32 19.01
N ASP A 21 2.31 8.72 20.20
CA ASP A 21 3.21 7.60 20.45
C ASP A 21 2.55 6.29 19.96
N ILE A 22 3.17 5.61 19.00
CA ILE A 22 2.70 4.33 18.46
C ILE A 22 2.64 3.21 19.53
N LYS A 23 3.34 3.39 20.65
CA LYS A 23 3.34 2.48 21.81
C LYS A 23 2.37 2.91 22.90
N SER A 24 1.62 3.99 22.67
CA SER A 24 0.65 4.49 23.65
C SER A 24 -0.33 3.41 24.08
N GLU A 25 -0.64 3.40 25.37
CA GLU A 25 -1.70 2.58 25.97
C GLU A 25 -2.96 3.43 26.29
N ASP A 26 -2.96 4.70 25.89
CA ASP A 26 -4.13 5.59 26.05
C ASP A 26 -5.25 5.13 25.09
N GLU A 27 -6.15 4.35 25.62
CA GLU A 27 -7.28 3.79 24.88
C GLU A 27 -8.18 4.88 24.27
N THR A 28 -8.30 6.04 24.92
CA THR A 28 -9.11 7.15 24.43
C THR A 28 -8.48 7.73 23.15
N LEU A 29 -7.18 7.97 23.18
CA LEU A 29 -6.44 8.48 22.03
C LEU A 29 -6.42 7.45 20.87
N LEU A 30 -6.18 6.17 21.18
CA LEU A 30 -6.17 5.10 20.19
C LEU A 30 -7.53 4.96 19.49
N ARG A 31 -8.63 5.08 20.21
CA ARG A 31 -9.99 5.06 19.63
C ARG A 31 -10.27 6.33 18.81
N ALA A 32 -9.88 7.49 19.28
CA ALA A 32 -10.03 8.73 18.51
C ALA A 32 -9.27 8.68 17.18
N SER A 33 -8.04 8.12 17.16
CA SER A 33 -7.28 7.89 15.92
C SER A 33 -7.97 6.85 15.03
N HIS A 34 -8.49 5.77 15.60
CA HIS A 34 -9.27 4.79 14.84
C HIS A 34 -10.50 5.41 14.17
N ASP A 35 -11.27 6.20 14.89
CA ASP A 35 -12.48 6.86 14.36
C ASP A 35 -12.13 7.84 13.24
N PHE A 36 -11.07 8.63 13.41
CA PHE A 36 -10.54 9.51 12.37
C PHE A 36 -10.18 8.74 11.10
N GLN A 37 -9.39 7.69 11.22
CA GLN A 37 -8.97 6.88 10.09
C GLN A 37 -10.15 6.14 9.41
N THR A 38 -11.16 5.77 10.20
CA THR A 38 -12.39 5.16 9.67
C THR A 38 -13.17 6.12 8.77
N LEU A 39 -13.26 7.40 9.15
CA LEU A 39 -13.89 8.44 8.32
C LEU A 39 -13.14 8.64 6.99
N LEU A 40 -11.80 8.62 7.01
CA LEU A 40 -10.99 8.73 5.79
C LEU A 40 -11.14 7.49 4.88
N GLU A 41 -11.22 6.29 5.45
CA GLU A 41 -11.50 5.08 4.67
C GLU A 41 -12.88 5.14 3.99
N GLN A 42 -13.91 5.62 4.70
CA GLN A 42 -15.25 5.79 4.15
C GLN A 42 -15.32 6.85 3.05
N GLU A 43 -14.53 7.93 3.15
CA GLU A 43 -14.43 8.93 2.08
C GLU A 43 -13.79 8.31 0.83
N ARG A 44 -12.69 7.56 0.99
CA ARG A 44 -11.94 7.00 -0.15
C ARG A 44 -12.64 5.82 -0.81
N ALA A 45 -13.26 4.94 -0.03
CA ALA A 45 -13.87 3.70 -0.52
C ALA A 45 -15.13 3.34 0.29
N PRO A 46 -16.24 4.10 0.14
CA PRO A 46 -17.46 3.90 0.92
C PRO A 46 -18.10 2.53 0.73
N GLU A 47 -17.79 1.86 -0.38
CA GLU A 47 -18.26 0.51 -0.70
C GLU A 47 -17.52 -0.62 0.02
N ASP A 48 -16.43 -0.31 0.71
CA ASP A 48 -15.60 -1.29 1.42
C ASP A 48 -15.90 -1.31 2.92
N PRO A 49 -15.76 -2.47 3.58
CA PRO A 49 -15.78 -2.52 5.03
C PRO A 49 -14.56 -1.77 5.60
N THR A 50 -14.81 -1.01 6.65
CA THR A 50 -13.74 -0.30 7.35
C THR A 50 -12.85 -1.26 8.15
N THR A 51 -11.63 -0.84 8.41
CA THR A 51 -10.68 -1.61 9.23
C THR A 51 -11.16 -1.65 10.69
N ARG A 52 -11.17 -2.83 11.30
CA ARG A 52 -11.55 -2.99 12.72
C ARG A 52 -10.49 -2.40 13.64
N TYR A 53 -10.93 -1.94 14.81
CA TYR A 53 -10.04 -1.33 15.81
C TYR A 53 -8.86 -2.23 16.17
N GLU A 54 -9.13 -3.50 16.50
CA GLU A 54 -8.09 -4.46 16.90
C GLU A 54 -7.06 -4.69 15.79
N GLN A 55 -7.51 -4.73 14.53
CA GLN A 55 -6.61 -4.88 13.39
C GLN A 55 -5.75 -3.63 13.20
N ARG A 56 -6.33 -2.43 13.31
CA ARG A 56 -5.58 -1.18 13.22
C ARG A 56 -4.52 -1.08 14.32
N LEU A 57 -4.89 -1.44 15.55
CA LEU A 57 -3.97 -1.48 16.67
C LEU A 57 -2.84 -2.50 16.46
N ALA A 58 -3.16 -3.70 15.95
CA ALA A 58 -2.16 -4.70 15.60
C ALA A 58 -1.22 -4.21 14.50
N SER A 59 -1.73 -3.53 13.45
CA SER A 59 -0.91 -2.92 12.40
C SER A 59 0.06 -1.89 12.98
N LEU A 60 -0.42 -0.99 13.83
CA LEU A 60 0.40 0.04 14.47
C LEU A 60 1.53 -0.56 15.32
N ARG A 61 1.25 -1.67 16.03
CA ARG A 61 2.22 -2.36 16.89
C ARG A 61 3.16 -3.30 16.14
N SER A 62 2.88 -3.64 14.88
CA SER A 62 3.68 -4.55 14.05
C SER A 62 4.54 -3.83 13.02
N ILE A 63 4.75 -2.52 13.16
CA ILE A 63 5.67 -1.75 12.32
C ILE A 63 7.07 -2.38 12.41
N PRO A 64 7.72 -2.71 11.28
CA PRO A 64 9.04 -3.33 11.28
C PRO A 64 10.09 -2.45 11.97
N SER A 65 11.07 -3.07 12.62
CA SER A 65 12.11 -2.37 13.38
C SER A 65 13.05 -1.50 12.54
N PHE A 66 13.06 -1.73 11.24
CA PHE A 66 13.82 -0.92 10.27
C PHE A 66 13.05 0.32 9.78
N VAL A 67 11.87 0.63 10.34
CA VAL A 67 11.07 1.81 10.01
C VAL A 67 10.87 2.65 11.26
N ASP A 68 11.30 3.91 11.23
CA ASP A 68 10.93 4.90 12.23
C ASP A 68 9.70 5.67 11.76
N VAL A 69 8.69 5.77 12.63
CA VAL A 69 7.44 6.47 12.32
C VAL A 69 7.21 7.57 13.35
N TYR A 70 6.91 8.76 12.86
CA TYR A 70 6.52 9.92 13.67
C TYR A 70 5.12 10.32 13.26
N ILE A 71 4.22 10.48 14.23
CA ILE A 71 2.81 10.81 13.99
C ILE A 71 2.42 12.02 14.83
N TRP A 72 1.62 12.91 14.25
CA TRP A 72 1.03 14.08 14.93
C TRP A 72 -0.44 14.19 14.61
N HIS A 73 -1.19 14.71 15.56
CA HIS A 73 -2.60 15.00 15.36
C HIS A 73 -2.99 16.37 15.91
N ILE A 74 -4.13 16.87 15.41
CA ILE A 74 -4.85 18.01 15.94
C ILE A 74 -6.22 17.53 16.33
N SER A 75 -6.63 17.83 17.59
CA SER A 75 -7.93 17.43 18.14
C SER A 75 -8.74 18.63 18.56
N LEU A 76 -10.06 18.48 18.50
CA LEU A 76 -10.99 19.39 19.13
C LEU A 76 -10.97 19.24 20.66
N PRO A 77 -11.53 20.21 21.43
CA PRO A 77 -11.59 20.12 22.89
C PRO A 77 -12.35 18.90 23.43
N ASP A 78 -13.21 18.29 22.63
CA ASP A 78 -13.94 17.06 22.98
C ASP A 78 -13.10 15.78 22.76
N GLY A 79 -11.86 15.91 22.28
CA GLY A 79 -10.94 14.81 22.02
C GLY A 79 -11.01 14.22 20.59
N ARG A 80 -11.95 14.64 19.74
CA ARG A 80 -12.08 14.17 18.36
C ARG A 80 -10.89 14.65 17.52
N ILE A 81 -10.15 13.73 16.91
CA ILE A 81 -9.09 14.06 15.97
C ILE A 81 -9.70 14.56 14.66
N ILE A 82 -9.21 15.69 14.15
CA ILE A 82 -9.69 16.33 12.92
C ILE A 82 -8.63 16.42 11.83
N ALA A 83 -7.36 16.26 12.19
CA ALA A 83 -6.25 16.21 11.26
C ALA A 83 -5.11 15.38 11.85
N GLU A 84 -4.42 14.65 11.00
CA GLU A 84 -3.26 13.81 11.35
C GLU A 84 -2.20 13.91 10.25
N ALA A 85 -0.94 13.80 10.64
CA ALA A 85 0.16 13.60 9.71
C ALA A 85 1.14 12.60 10.28
N ASP A 86 1.80 11.89 9.38
CA ASP A 86 2.90 11.01 9.72
C ASP A 86 4.05 11.15 8.73
N ILE A 87 5.22 10.69 9.17
CA ILE A 87 6.37 10.42 8.32
C ILE A 87 7.01 9.11 8.74
N ALA A 88 7.28 8.26 7.76
CA ALA A 88 8.02 7.01 7.92
C ALA A 88 9.39 7.13 7.27
N LEU A 89 10.43 6.77 8.02
CA LEU A 89 11.82 6.80 7.59
C LEU A 89 12.37 5.38 7.61
N LEU A 90 12.87 4.91 6.47
CA LEU A 90 13.58 3.64 6.39
C LEU A 90 14.99 3.79 6.97
N LYS A 91 15.41 2.84 7.83
CA LYS A 91 16.75 2.71 8.38
C LYS A 91 17.61 1.78 7.52
N MET A 92 17.70 2.10 6.25
CA MET A 92 18.44 1.34 5.24
C MET A 92 19.35 2.29 4.48
N GLU A 93 20.39 1.76 3.85
CA GLU A 93 21.29 2.56 3.02
C GLU A 93 20.59 3.03 1.76
N GLU A 94 19.80 2.12 1.13
CA GLU A 94 19.02 2.44 -0.04
C GLU A 94 17.85 3.35 0.33
N ASN A 95 17.61 4.33 -0.51
CA ASN A 95 16.57 5.34 -0.31
C ASN A 95 16.73 6.15 0.99
N ALA A 96 17.94 6.17 1.58
CA ALA A 96 18.23 6.93 2.79
C ALA A 96 17.99 8.44 2.63
N HIS A 97 17.92 8.94 1.38
CA HIS A 97 17.65 10.33 1.06
C HIS A 97 16.16 10.71 1.13
N MET A 98 15.26 9.76 1.30
CA MET A 98 13.83 10.02 1.25
C MET A 98 13.08 9.63 2.53
N GLY A 99 11.88 10.22 2.71
CA GLY A 99 10.89 9.82 3.68
C GLY A 99 9.52 9.65 3.01
N GLN A 100 8.71 8.75 3.53
CA GLN A 100 7.31 8.63 3.12
C GLN A 100 6.44 9.39 4.12
N PHE A 101 5.48 10.15 3.64
CA PHE A 101 4.61 10.93 4.51
C PHE A 101 3.15 10.87 4.11
N GLN A 102 2.28 11.16 5.06
CA GLN A 102 0.86 11.37 4.84
C GLN A 102 0.40 12.61 5.62
N VAL A 103 -0.50 13.40 5.03
CA VAL A 103 -1.22 14.48 5.71
C VAL A 103 -2.69 14.33 5.40
N SER A 104 -3.51 14.20 6.42
CA SER A 104 -4.95 13.99 6.30
C SER A 104 -5.71 14.98 7.14
N VAL A 105 -6.77 15.53 6.59
CA VAL A 105 -7.69 16.46 7.27
C VAL A 105 -9.12 16.04 6.93
N LEU A 106 -9.99 15.94 7.93
CA LEU A 106 -11.40 15.63 7.68
C LEU A 106 -12.05 16.69 6.76
N PRO A 107 -12.96 16.30 5.86
CA PRO A 107 -13.51 17.16 4.82
C PRO A 107 -14.00 18.52 5.32
N GLU A 108 -14.72 18.53 6.43
CA GLU A 108 -15.30 19.75 7.02
C GLU A 108 -14.26 20.72 7.62
N PHE A 109 -13.01 20.30 7.81
CA PHE A 109 -11.92 21.10 8.38
C PHE A 109 -10.82 21.43 7.36
N ARG A 110 -11.00 21.08 6.08
CA ARG A 110 -10.04 21.40 5.00
C ARG A 110 -10.00 22.89 4.70
N CYS A 111 -8.93 23.31 4.02
CA CYS A 111 -8.70 24.71 3.61
C CYS A 111 -8.64 25.72 4.77
N GLN A 112 -8.37 25.25 6.00
CA GLN A 112 -8.27 26.08 7.21
C GLN A 112 -6.84 26.10 7.80
N GLY A 113 -5.84 25.74 7.01
CA GLY A 113 -4.42 25.80 7.38
C GLY A 113 -3.89 24.61 8.20
N LEU A 114 -4.75 23.65 8.60
CA LEU A 114 -4.34 22.50 9.43
C LEU A 114 -3.30 21.63 8.72
N GLY A 115 -3.53 21.28 7.46
CA GLY A 115 -2.57 20.49 6.66
C GLY A 115 -1.21 21.15 6.54
N LYS A 116 -1.17 22.48 6.31
CA LYS A 116 0.09 23.24 6.28
C LYS A 116 0.83 23.17 7.61
N ARG A 117 0.13 23.29 8.72
CA ARG A 117 0.71 23.23 10.08
C ARG A 117 1.33 21.85 10.37
N LEU A 118 0.60 20.78 10.03
CA LEU A 118 1.07 19.41 10.20
C LEU A 118 2.26 19.10 9.27
N PHE A 119 2.21 19.55 8.02
CA PHE A 119 3.32 19.34 7.08
C PHE A 119 4.62 20.00 7.52
N ARG A 120 4.57 21.11 8.31
CA ARG A 120 5.77 21.68 8.95
C ARG A 120 6.45 20.69 9.91
N GLN A 121 5.69 19.85 10.61
CA GLN A 121 6.25 18.81 11.48
C GLN A 121 6.94 17.72 10.65
N VAL A 122 6.31 17.32 9.55
CA VAL A 122 6.90 16.38 8.58
C VAL A 122 8.24 16.90 8.06
N LEU A 123 8.28 18.17 7.59
CA LEU A 123 9.50 18.80 7.10
C LEU A 123 10.59 18.88 8.19
N ALA A 124 10.22 19.21 9.44
CA ALA A 124 11.18 19.29 10.53
C ALA A 124 11.86 17.94 10.80
N ILE A 125 11.12 16.83 10.79
CA ILE A 125 11.72 15.50 10.95
C ILE A 125 12.53 15.09 9.73
N ALA A 126 12.08 15.41 8.53
CA ALA A 126 12.86 15.15 7.32
C ALA A 126 14.22 15.84 7.37
N GLU A 127 14.26 17.13 7.72
CA GLU A 127 15.48 17.91 7.87
C GLU A 127 16.40 17.38 9.00
N GLN A 128 15.83 17.01 10.15
CA GLN A 128 16.57 16.45 11.28
C GLN A 128 17.24 15.11 10.97
N ASN A 129 16.72 14.39 9.96
CA ASN A 129 17.22 13.08 9.53
C ASN A 129 17.87 13.13 8.14
N ASP A 130 18.28 14.30 7.67
CA ASP A 130 18.98 14.52 6.39
C ASP A 130 18.21 13.97 5.17
N ARG A 131 16.87 13.99 5.22
CA ARG A 131 16.03 13.58 4.08
C ARG A 131 15.84 14.77 3.14
N ARG A 132 16.24 14.60 1.88
CA ARG A 132 16.11 15.65 0.85
C ARG A 132 14.83 15.53 0.04
N LEU A 133 14.18 14.38 0.07
CA LEU A 133 13.00 14.04 -0.72
C LEU A 133 11.90 13.48 0.17
N LEU A 134 10.67 13.88 -0.08
CA LEU A 134 9.47 13.27 0.53
C LEU A 134 8.58 12.70 -0.56
N ILE A 135 8.03 11.50 -0.31
CA ILE A 135 7.13 10.79 -1.23
C ILE A 135 5.80 10.52 -0.53
N THR A 136 4.71 10.66 -1.26
CA THR A 136 3.35 10.34 -0.79
C THR A 136 2.44 9.94 -1.95
N GLY A 137 1.27 9.40 -1.66
CA GLY A 137 0.24 9.08 -2.64
C GLY A 137 -1.00 9.97 -2.48
N SER A 138 -1.69 10.22 -3.59
CA SER A 138 -3.06 10.74 -3.57
C SER A 138 -3.96 9.94 -4.50
N SER A 139 -5.27 10.01 -4.26
CA SER A 139 -6.29 9.27 -5.00
C SER A 139 -7.26 10.23 -5.67
N ASP A 140 -7.75 9.89 -6.85
CA ASP A 140 -8.82 10.60 -7.55
C ASP A 140 -10.14 10.66 -6.76
N ARG A 141 -10.32 9.72 -5.82
CA ARG A 141 -11.48 9.70 -4.89
C ARG A 141 -11.45 10.85 -3.87
N VAL A 142 -10.27 11.44 -3.60
CA VAL A 142 -10.07 12.54 -2.67
C VAL A 142 -9.27 13.65 -3.36
N PRO A 143 -9.91 14.49 -4.23
CA PRO A 143 -9.22 15.50 -5.03
C PRO A 143 -8.41 16.51 -4.22
N ALA A 144 -8.84 16.81 -2.97
CA ALA A 144 -8.12 17.69 -2.06
C ALA A 144 -6.68 17.23 -1.79
N GLY A 145 -6.38 15.93 -1.95
CA GLY A 145 -5.01 15.40 -1.85
C GLY A 145 -4.10 15.97 -2.92
N ALA A 146 -4.50 15.89 -4.19
CA ALA A 146 -3.72 16.43 -5.31
C ALA A 146 -3.58 17.97 -5.23
N GLU A 147 -4.64 18.68 -4.81
CA GLU A 147 -4.59 20.13 -4.60
C GLU A 147 -3.57 20.50 -3.51
N PHE A 148 -3.51 19.74 -2.43
CA PHE A 148 -2.51 19.97 -1.37
C PHE A 148 -1.09 19.66 -1.88
N MET A 149 -0.90 18.61 -2.67
CA MET A 149 0.41 18.31 -3.28
C MET A 149 0.90 19.44 -4.16
N HIS A 150 0.06 20.00 -5.04
CA HIS A 150 0.41 21.18 -5.83
C HIS A 150 0.74 22.39 -4.95
N PHE A 151 -0.03 22.60 -3.87
CA PHE A 151 0.20 23.71 -2.95
C PHE A 151 1.57 23.64 -2.25
N ILE A 152 2.06 22.45 -1.90
CA ILE A 152 3.39 22.28 -1.26
C ILE A 152 4.53 22.19 -2.26
N GLY A 153 4.27 22.31 -3.57
CA GLY A 153 5.27 22.25 -4.62
C GLY A 153 5.70 20.82 -5.02
N ALA A 154 4.90 19.81 -4.67
CA ALA A 154 5.16 18.44 -5.09
C ALA A 154 4.94 18.26 -6.59
N LYS A 155 5.67 17.33 -7.18
CA LYS A 155 5.56 16.93 -8.59
C LYS A 155 5.03 15.52 -8.69
N PRO A 156 4.16 15.21 -9.65
CA PRO A 156 3.78 13.83 -9.91
C PRO A 156 5.02 13.07 -10.42
N GLY A 157 5.29 11.92 -9.83
CA GLY A 157 6.42 11.07 -10.21
C GLY A 157 5.96 9.78 -10.89
N MET A 158 4.80 9.26 -10.50
CA MET A 158 4.24 8.05 -11.12
C MET A 158 2.71 8.07 -11.03
N GLU A 159 2.06 7.65 -12.10
CA GLU A 159 0.63 7.38 -12.12
C GLU A 159 0.39 5.87 -12.10
N SER A 160 -0.59 5.44 -11.33
CA SER A 160 -0.99 4.05 -11.19
C SER A 160 -2.50 3.92 -11.02
N HIS A 161 -2.99 2.69 -11.21
CA HIS A 161 -4.38 2.36 -10.90
C HIS A 161 -4.44 1.13 -10.01
N VAL A 162 -5.23 1.23 -8.95
CA VAL A 162 -5.81 0.05 -8.35
C VAL A 162 -6.81 -0.50 -9.36
N ASN A 163 -6.51 -1.66 -9.92
CA ASN A 163 -7.40 -2.37 -10.84
C ASN A 163 -8.20 -3.40 -10.05
N GLN A 164 -9.49 -3.55 -10.37
CA GLN A 164 -10.39 -4.47 -9.71
C GLN A 164 -10.97 -5.49 -10.69
N LEU A 165 -10.99 -6.75 -10.27
CA LEU A 165 -11.64 -7.86 -10.94
C LEU A 165 -12.81 -8.35 -10.09
N THR A 166 -14.00 -8.47 -10.67
CA THR A 166 -15.14 -9.16 -10.06
C THR A 166 -15.04 -10.64 -10.42
N LEU A 167 -14.86 -11.52 -9.42
CA LEU A 167 -14.62 -12.95 -9.68
C LEU A 167 -15.74 -13.65 -10.46
N ALA A 168 -16.99 -13.19 -10.30
CA ALA A 168 -18.14 -13.74 -11.02
C ALA A 168 -18.15 -13.37 -12.52
N GLU A 169 -17.40 -12.33 -12.92
CA GLU A 169 -17.35 -11.84 -14.31
C GLU A 169 -16.22 -12.48 -15.13
N ILE A 170 -15.37 -13.31 -14.51
CA ILE A 170 -14.27 -13.97 -15.23
C ILE A 170 -14.83 -14.98 -16.22
N ASP A 171 -14.35 -14.92 -17.47
CA ASP A 171 -14.64 -15.92 -18.47
C ASP A 171 -14.10 -17.31 -18.03
N PRO A 172 -14.98 -18.30 -17.79
CA PRO A 172 -14.55 -19.60 -17.29
C PRO A 172 -13.74 -20.40 -18.33
N GLU A 173 -13.97 -20.17 -19.63
CA GLU A 173 -13.21 -20.84 -20.68
C GLU A 173 -11.78 -20.27 -20.75
N LEU A 174 -11.62 -18.95 -20.62
CA LEU A 174 -10.33 -18.31 -20.52
C LEU A 174 -9.55 -18.82 -19.31
N LEU A 175 -10.22 -18.87 -18.15
CA LEU A 175 -9.62 -19.32 -16.89
C LEU A 175 -9.14 -20.77 -16.99
N SER A 176 -9.97 -21.66 -17.57
CA SER A 176 -9.61 -23.06 -17.80
C SER A 176 -8.40 -23.19 -18.70
N ARG A 177 -8.43 -22.53 -19.86
CA ARG A 177 -7.32 -22.55 -20.83
C ARG A 177 -6.01 -22.03 -20.27
N TRP A 178 -6.07 -20.96 -19.47
CA TRP A 178 -4.85 -20.38 -18.87
C TRP A 178 -4.36 -21.16 -17.66
N SER A 179 -5.19 -22.00 -17.05
CA SER A 179 -4.80 -22.89 -15.94
C SER A 179 -4.06 -24.15 -16.39
N GLU A 180 -3.86 -24.33 -17.70
CA GLU A 180 -2.99 -25.40 -18.22
C GLU A 180 -1.52 -25.10 -17.91
N ILE A 181 -0.83 -26.09 -17.33
CA ILE A 181 0.57 -25.96 -16.94
C ILE A 181 1.45 -25.83 -18.17
N PRO A 182 2.26 -24.78 -18.33
CA PRO A 182 3.20 -24.70 -19.45
C PRO A 182 4.18 -25.86 -19.47
N GLU A 183 4.51 -26.35 -20.65
CA GLU A 183 5.45 -27.46 -20.83
C GLU A 183 6.84 -27.11 -20.28
N GLY A 184 7.46 -28.08 -19.61
CA GLY A 184 8.78 -27.90 -18.99
C GLY A 184 8.76 -27.29 -17.59
N PHE A 185 7.57 -27.07 -17.00
CA PHE A 185 7.44 -26.47 -15.67
C PHE A 185 6.55 -27.33 -14.75
N THR A 186 6.86 -27.28 -13.44
CA THR A 186 6.09 -27.94 -12.40
C THR A 186 5.63 -26.91 -11.39
N PRO A 187 4.31 -26.77 -11.11
CA PRO A 187 3.78 -25.83 -10.13
C PRO A 187 3.95 -26.34 -8.70
N GLY A 188 4.04 -25.40 -7.75
CA GLY A 188 4.01 -25.68 -6.34
C GLY A 188 3.41 -24.51 -5.56
N TRP A 189 3.07 -24.74 -4.30
CA TRP A 189 2.35 -23.78 -3.47
C TRP A 189 3.07 -23.54 -2.14
N TRP A 190 3.05 -22.28 -1.69
CA TRP A 190 3.35 -21.92 -0.30
C TRP A 190 2.14 -21.25 0.32
N GLU A 191 1.87 -21.58 1.57
CA GLU A 191 0.82 -20.97 2.37
C GLU A 191 1.43 -20.38 3.64
N GLY A 192 1.10 -19.12 3.92
CA GLY A 192 1.72 -18.40 5.03
C GLY A 192 3.18 -18.06 4.79
N ALA A 193 4.08 -18.47 5.69
CA ALA A 193 5.51 -18.17 5.57
C ALA A 193 6.19 -18.98 4.45
N TYR A 194 7.19 -18.40 3.81
CA TYR A 194 8.01 -19.10 2.84
C TYR A 194 8.88 -20.18 3.54
N PRO A 195 9.06 -21.37 2.91
CA PRO A 195 9.98 -22.37 3.42
C PRO A 195 11.41 -21.84 3.51
N GLU A 196 12.15 -22.25 4.53
CA GLU A 196 13.55 -21.87 4.70
C GLU A 196 14.43 -22.34 3.54
N SER A 197 14.08 -23.47 2.92
CA SER A 197 14.78 -24.01 1.75
C SER A 197 14.68 -23.15 0.50
N ASP A 198 13.65 -22.30 0.40
CA ASP A 198 13.32 -21.55 -0.81
C ASP A 198 13.52 -20.03 -0.64
N ILE A 199 13.76 -19.56 0.59
CA ILE A 199 13.71 -18.14 0.91
C ILE A 199 14.74 -17.30 0.14
N GLU A 200 15.95 -17.83 -0.06
CA GLU A 200 17.00 -17.14 -0.82
C GLU A 200 16.61 -17.00 -2.30
N GLU A 201 16.01 -18.04 -2.88
CA GLU A 201 15.53 -17.98 -4.26
C GLU A 201 14.35 -17.01 -4.42
N ILE A 202 13.52 -16.85 -3.37
CA ILE A 202 12.44 -15.87 -3.34
C ILE A 202 13.00 -14.45 -3.20
N VAL A 203 14.05 -14.24 -2.40
CA VAL A 203 14.77 -12.97 -2.32
C VAL A 203 15.27 -12.57 -3.71
N GLU A 204 15.93 -13.48 -4.44
CA GLU A 204 16.37 -13.22 -5.81
C GLU A 204 15.21 -12.85 -6.75
N LEU A 205 14.05 -13.52 -6.62
CA LEU A 205 12.85 -13.21 -7.41
C LEU A 205 12.27 -11.82 -7.10
N ASN A 206 12.37 -11.36 -5.86
CA ASN A 206 11.93 -10.03 -5.50
C ASN A 206 12.77 -8.91 -6.13
N GLU A 207 14.05 -9.18 -6.47
CA GLU A 207 14.89 -8.25 -7.24
C GLU A 207 14.28 -7.89 -8.60
N LEU A 208 13.41 -8.75 -9.17
CA LEU A 208 12.69 -8.45 -10.40
C LEU A 208 11.75 -7.23 -10.26
N MET A 209 11.37 -6.87 -9.04
CA MET A 209 10.56 -5.68 -8.79
C MET A 209 11.32 -4.38 -9.08
N ASN A 210 12.66 -4.42 -9.01
CA ASN A 210 13.50 -3.30 -9.40
C ASN A 210 13.45 -3.00 -10.92
N GLN A 211 12.94 -3.94 -11.73
CA GLN A 211 12.75 -3.77 -13.17
C GLN A 211 11.36 -3.19 -13.53
N VAL A 212 10.47 -3.04 -12.55
CA VAL A 212 9.14 -2.44 -12.78
C VAL A 212 9.30 -0.94 -13.00
N PRO A 213 8.61 -0.37 -14.01
CA PRO A 213 8.67 1.07 -14.25
C PRO A 213 8.24 1.87 -13.01
N ARG A 214 9.00 2.92 -12.68
CA ARG A 214 8.79 3.81 -11.53
C ARG A 214 8.50 5.26 -11.91
N GLY A 215 8.26 5.52 -13.21
CA GLY A 215 8.05 6.87 -13.72
C GLY A 215 9.27 7.77 -13.49
N ASP A 216 9.02 8.99 -13.05
CA ASP A 216 10.03 10.02 -12.76
C ASP A 216 10.41 10.06 -11.26
N LEU A 217 10.09 9.01 -10.48
CA LEU A 217 10.42 8.94 -9.07
C LEU A 217 11.93 8.80 -8.87
N ASP A 218 12.49 9.63 -7.98
CA ASP A 218 13.88 9.55 -7.53
C ASP A 218 13.99 8.50 -6.41
N VAL A 219 13.89 7.23 -6.79
CA VAL A 219 13.99 6.08 -5.90
C VAL A 219 15.07 5.11 -6.39
N GLU A 220 15.86 4.61 -5.47
CA GLU A 220 16.89 3.61 -5.70
C GLU A 220 16.31 2.20 -5.73
N ASP A 221 17.06 1.25 -6.26
CA ASP A 221 16.71 -0.16 -6.19
C ASP A 221 16.68 -0.62 -4.73
N PHE A 222 15.70 -1.46 -4.41
CA PHE A 222 15.55 -2.02 -3.07
C PHE A 222 16.07 -3.45 -3.05
N HIS A 223 16.99 -3.75 -2.15
CA HIS A 223 17.57 -5.08 -2.02
C HIS A 223 16.93 -5.82 -0.84
N TRP A 224 16.07 -6.76 -1.20
CA TRP A 224 15.41 -7.61 -0.23
C TRP A 224 16.41 -8.56 0.44
N THR A 225 16.18 -8.84 1.70
CA THR A 225 16.88 -9.89 2.45
C THR A 225 15.87 -10.88 3.00
N ALA A 226 16.32 -12.08 3.36
CA ALA A 226 15.48 -13.06 4.03
C ALA A 226 14.87 -12.48 5.33
N GLU A 227 15.61 -11.65 6.07
CA GLU A 227 15.10 -11.00 7.28
C GLU A 227 13.97 -10.02 6.97
N HIS A 228 14.07 -9.21 5.92
CA HIS A 228 12.99 -8.32 5.49
C HIS A 228 11.72 -9.10 5.19
N LEU A 229 11.81 -10.21 4.45
CA LEU A 229 10.68 -11.10 4.18
C LEU A 229 10.09 -11.67 5.47
N ARG A 230 10.92 -12.13 6.41
CA ARG A 230 10.46 -12.65 7.72
C ARG A 230 9.77 -11.58 8.58
N GLN A 231 10.25 -10.34 8.55
CA GLN A 231 9.58 -9.24 9.27
C GLN A 231 8.23 -8.89 8.62
N GLN A 232 8.14 -8.88 7.30
CA GLN A 232 6.88 -8.69 6.58
C GLN A 232 5.87 -9.81 6.90
N GLU A 233 6.32 -11.06 6.93
CA GLU A 233 5.49 -12.22 7.31
C GLU A 233 4.93 -12.08 8.73
N LYS A 234 5.76 -11.64 9.69
CA LYS A 234 5.32 -11.37 11.07
C LYS A 234 4.26 -10.25 11.12
N SER A 235 4.45 -9.18 10.36
CA SER A 235 3.48 -8.08 10.28
C SER A 235 2.15 -8.55 9.70
N HIS A 236 2.15 -9.34 8.63
CA HIS A 236 0.94 -9.91 8.06
C HIS A 236 0.22 -10.84 9.05
N ALA A 237 0.97 -11.73 9.72
CA ALA A 237 0.41 -12.64 10.71
C ALA A 237 -0.21 -11.89 11.90
N ALA A 238 0.41 -10.80 12.36
CA ALA A 238 -0.09 -9.99 13.48
C ALA A 238 -1.48 -9.39 13.21
N VAL A 239 -1.80 -9.09 11.95
CA VAL A 239 -3.11 -8.56 11.52
C VAL A 239 -4.03 -9.63 10.93
N GLY A 240 -3.63 -10.90 10.97
CA GLY A 240 -4.42 -12.03 10.52
C GLY A 240 -4.47 -12.19 9.00
N ILE A 241 -3.61 -11.51 8.24
CA ILE A 241 -3.54 -11.67 6.78
C ILE A 241 -2.97 -13.04 6.43
N GLN A 242 -3.65 -13.74 5.53
CA GLN A 242 -3.22 -15.02 4.98
C GLN A 242 -2.66 -14.84 3.58
N ARG A 243 -1.43 -15.29 3.35
CA ARG A 243 -0.79 -15.29 2.04
C ARG A 243 -0.88 -16.67 1.41
N TRP A 244 -1.23 -16.70 0.14
CA TRP A 244 -1.03 -17.85 -0.74
C TRP A 244 -0.10 -17.44 -1.86
N SER A 245 0.88 -18.29 -2.15
CA SER A 245 1.81 -18.10 -3.25
C SER A 245 1.82 -19.34 -4.13
N LEU A 246 1.67 -19.14 -5.44
CA LEU A 246 1.84 -20.17 -6.46
C LEU A 246 3.14 -19.89 -7.21
N TYR A 247 4.00 -20.88 -7.32
CA TYR A 247 5.21 -20.79 -8.11
C TYR A 247 5.27 -21.88 -9.17
N VAL A 248 6.16 -21.73 -10.13
CA VAL A 248 6.54 -22.78 -11.09
C VAL A 248 8.05 -22.98 -11.08
N ARG A 249 8.48 -24.25 -11.03
CA ARG A 249 9.88 -24.65 -11.19
C ARG A 249 10.14 -25.11 -12.62
N HIS A 250 11.26 -24.69 -13.18
CA HIS A 250 11.75 -25.20 -14.46
C HIS A 250 12.33 -26.59 -14.24
N ASN A 251 11.81 -27.59 -14.97
CA ASN A 251 12.06 -29.01 -14.71
C ASN A 251 13.55 -29.40 -14.86
N GLU A 252 14.25 -28.80 -15.83
CA GLU A 252 15.65 -29.14 -16.07
C GLU A 252 16.61 -28.53 -15.05
N SER A 253 16.38 -27.26 -14.66
CA SER A 253 17.27 -26.56 -13.72
C SER A 253 16.84 -26.69 -12.25
N GLY A 254 15.60 -27.08 -11.97
CA GLY A 254 15.02 -27.11 -10.66
C GLY A 254 14.74 -25.72 -10.04
N LYS A 255 15.10 -24.63 -10.74
CA LYS A 255 14.95 -23.26 -10.24
C LYS A 255 13.53 -22.75 -10.39
N ILE A 256 13.10 -21.84 -9.49
CA ILE A 256 11.82 -21.16 -9.59
C ILE A 256 11.87 -20.21 -10.80
N ALA A 257 11.00 -20.45 -11.78
CA ALA A 257 10.92 -19.66 -13.01
C ALA A 257 10.03 -18.40 -12.85
N GLY A 258 9.10 -18.45 -11.93
CA GLY A 258 8.20 -17.34 -11.60
C GLY A 258 7.22 -17.72 -10.51
N TYR A 259 6.58 -16.72 -9.94
CA TYR A 259 5.57 -16.89 -8.88
C TYR A 259 4.52 -15.77 -8.91
N THR A 260 3.42 -16.02 -8.22
CA THR A 260 2.39 -15.02 -7.92
C THR A 260 1.90 -15.22 -6.50
N GLU A 261 1.44 -14.14 -5.87
CA GLU A 261 0.92 -14.20 -4.51
C GLU A 261 -0.36 -13.39 -4.34
N VAL A 262 -1.19 -13.83 -3.41
CA VAL A 262 -2.40 -13.14 -2.99
C VAL A 262 -2.46 -13.06 -1.47
N PHE A 263 -3.13 -12.01 -0.98
CA PHE A 263 -3.29 -11.72 0.44
C PHE A 263 -4.78 -11.62 0.77
N TRP A 264 -5.23 -12.50 1.64
CA TRP A 264 -6.59 -12.51 2.11
C TRP A 264 -6.68 -12.03 3.56
N ASN A 265 -7.58 -11.06 3.80
CA ASN A 265 -7.81 -10.50 5.13
C ASN A 265 -9.19 -10.94 5.63
N PRO A 266 -9.29 -11.72 6.74
CA PRO A 266 -10.57 -12.18 7.29
C PRO A 266 -11.47 -11.03 7.78
N ASN A 267 -10.92 -9.84 8.02
CA ASN A 267 -11.72 -8.66 8.39
C ASN A 267 -12.32 -7.94 7.17
N LYS A 268 -11.83 -8.23 5.96
CA LYS A 268 -12.33 -7.74 4.68
C LYS A 268 -12.52 -8.92 3.70
N PRO A 269 -13.32 -9.94 4.06
CA PRO A 269 -13.31 -11.25 3.40
C PRO A 269 -13.71 -11.20 1.91
N MET A 270 -14.47 -10.19 1.52
CA MET A 270 -14.91 -10.02 0.13
C MET A 270 -13.81 -9.50 -0.81
N ASN A 271 -12.71 -8.96 -0.28
CA ASN A 271 -11.64 -8.36 -1.04
C ASN A 271 -10.36 -9.18 -0.90
N LEU A 272 -9.75 -9.54 -2.02
CA LEU A 272 -8.44 -10.18 -2.08
C LEU A 272 -7.42 -9.21 -2.68
N GLY A 273 -6.29 -9.05 -2.03
CA GLY A 273 -5.14 -8.32 -2.59
C GLY A 273 -4.31 -9.24 -3.48
N GLN A 274 -4.11 -8.88 -4.73
CA GLN A 274 -3.13 -9.52 -5.61
C GLN A 274 -1.80 -8.80 -5.44
N GLY A 275 -0.81 -9.48 -4.92
CA GLY A 275 0.55 -9.00 -4.79
C GLY A 275 1.39 -9.21 -6.06
N ILE A 276 2.66 -9.50 -5.87
CA ILE A 276 3.63 -9.67 -6.93
C ILE A 276 3.21 -10.80 -7.88
N THR A 277 3.43 -10.59 -9.17
CA THR A 277 3.52 -11.64 -10.18
C THR A 277 4.80 -11.40 -10.97
N ALA A 278 5.79 -12.26 -10.77
CA ALA A 278 7.11 -12.13 -11.38
C ALA A 278 7.49 -13.40 -12.16
N VAL A 279 8.14 -13.20 -13.30
CA VAL A 279 8.68 -14.27 -14.15
C VAL A 279 10.07 -13.83 -14.61
N TRP A 280 11.06 -14.69 -14.43
CA TRP A 280 12.42 -14.44 -14.91
C TRP A 280 12.43 -14.12 -16.40
N PRO A 281 13.22 -13.14 -16.87
CA PRO A 281 13.27 -12.72 -18.28
C PRO A 281 13.43 -13.87 -19.27
N GLN A 282 14.28 -14.85 -18.95
CA GLN A 282 14.53 -16.00 -19.81
C GLN A 282 13.34 -16.96 -19.97
N TYR A 283 12.34 -16.89 -19.09
CA TYR A 283 11.13 -17.71 -19.14
C TYR A 283 9.89 -16.91 -19.56
N ARG A 284 10.03 -15.61 -19.84
CA ARG A 284 8.92 -14.79 -20.34
C ARG A 284 8.48 -15.27 -21.73
N GLY A 285 7.21 -15.03 -22.06
CA GLY A 285 6.64 -15.47 -23.34
C GLY A 285 6.15 -16.92 -23.38
N SER A 286 6.49 -17.77 -22.38
CA SER A 286 6.06 -19.18 -22.28
C SER A 286 4.68 -19.40 -21.66
N GLY A 287 3.93 -18.33 -21.35
CA GLY A 287 2.59 -18.45 -20.75
C GLY A 287 2.57 -18.48 -19.21
N ILE A 288 3.72 -18.54 -18.53
CA ILE A 288 3.81 -18.66 -17.06
C ILE A 288 2.99 -17.59 -16.33
N GLY A 289 3.09 -16.31 -16.71
CA GLY A 289 2.37 -15.25 -16.03
C GLY A 289 0.84 -15.41 -16.10
N ARG A 290 0.32 -15.90 -17.23
CA ARG A 290 -1.11 -16.23 -17.41
C ARG A 290 -1.51 -17.42 -16.55
N PHE A 291 -0.71 -18.48 -16.60
CA PHE A 291 -0.92 -19.68 -15.79
C PHE A 291 -0.98 -19.33 -14.29
N LEU A 292 0.02 -18.63 -13.79
CA LEU A 292 0.10 -18.26 -12.37
C LEU A 292 -1.16 -17.53 -11.89
N LYS A 293 -1.60 -16.51 -12.64
CA LYS A 293 -2.80 -15.75 -12.26
C LYS A 293 -4.07 -16.60 -12.39
N ALA A 294 -4.25 -17.34 -13.48
CA ALA A 294 -5.45 -18.13 -13.71
C ALA A 294 -5.58 -19.29 -12.70
N ALA A 295 -4.52 -20.03 -12.45
CA ALA A 295 -4.52 -21.12 -11.47
C ALA A 295 -4.75 -20.61 -10.03
N MET A 296 -4.16 -19.46 -9.67
CA MET A 296 -4.43 -18.81 -8.38
C MET A 296 -5.91 -18.44 -8.25
N LEU A 297 -6.48 -17.75 -9.25
CA LEU A 297 -7.90 -17.35 -9.23
C LEU A 297 -8.84 -18.55 -9.23
N THR A 298 -8.49 -19.63 -9.89
CA THR A 298 -9.24 -20.89 -9.86
C THR A 298 -9.31 -21.44 -8.45
N ARG A 299 -8.19 -21.51 -7.76
CA ARG A 299 -8.12 -21.96 -6.37
C ARG A 299 -8.90 -21.03 -5.43
N VAL A 300 -8.74 -19.71 -5.57
CA VAL A 300 -9.49 -18.73 -4.78
C VAL A 300 -10.99 -18.93 -4.90
N ARG A 301 -11.51 -19.12 -6.12
CA ARG A 301 -12.94 -19.37 -6.34
C ARG A 301 -13.44 -20.66 -5.68
N GLN A 302 -12.59 -21.65 -5.54
CA GLN A 302 -12.95 -22.96 -4.94
C GLN A 302 -12.88 -22.91 -3.41
N GLU A 303 -11.85 -22.31 -2.84
CA GLU A 303 -11.54 -22.40 -1.42
C GLU A 303 -11.94 -21.14 -0.62
N ARG A 304 -12.25 -20.03 -1.31
CA ARG A 304 -12.66 -18.74 -0.73
C ARG A 304 -13.90 -18.16 -1.43
N PRO A 305 -15.06 -18.85 -1.36
CA PRO A 305 -16.28 -18.40 -2.03
C PRO A 305 -16.79 -17.04 -1.53
N GLU A 306 -16.33 -16.59 -0.34
CA GLU A 306 -16.61 -15.26 0.20
C GLU A 306 -15.89 -14.13 -0.53
N VAL A 307 -14.81 -14.42 -1.27
CA VAL A 307 -14.09 -13.41 -2.07
C VAL A 307 -14.92 -13.06 -3.30
N LEU A 308 -15.29 -11.80 -3.41
CA LEU A 308 -16.05 -11.27 -4.54
C LEU A 308 -15.18 -10.50 -5.53
N ARG A 309 -14.10 -9.88 -5.02
CA ARG A 309 -13.26 -8.96 -5.78
C ARG A 309 -11.78 -9.23 -5.54
N VAL A 310 -10.99 -9.10 -6.60
CA VAL A 310 -9.52 -9.09 -6.50
C VAL A 310 -9.03 -7.72 -6.92
N ARG A 311 -8.14 -7.13 -6.15
CA ARG A 311 -7.52 -5.84 -6.44
C ARG A 311 -6.01 -5.98 -6.60
N THR A 312 -5.46 -5.26 -7.54
CA THR A 312 -4.03 -5.18 -7.80
C THR A 312 -3.67 -3.75 -8.17
N ASP A 313 -2.54 -3.29 -7.68
CA ASP A 313 -1.97 -2.01 -8.07
C ASP A 313 -0.99 -2.21 -9.23
N ASN A 314 -1.07 -1.35 -10.23
CA ASN A 314 -0.17 -1.38 -11.36
C ASN A 314 0.15 0.05 -11.83
N ALA A 315 1.44 0.33 -12.00
CA ALA A 315 1.86 1.51 -12.73
C ALA A 315 1.29 1.48 -14.16
N ASP A 316 0.80 2.61 -14.65
CA ASP A 316 0.15 2.71 -15.97
C ASP A 316 1.09 2.36 -17.13
N MET A 317 2.39 2.47 -16.91
CA MET A 317 3.42 2.10 -17.88
C MET A 317 3.81 0.61 -17.84
N ASN A 318 3.24 -0.21 -16.96
CA ASN A 318 3.51 -1.66 -16.90
C ASN A 318 2.64 -2.43 -17.91
N ALA A 319 2.83 -2.16 -19.19
CA ALA A 319 2.03 -2.72 -20.27
C ALA A 319 1.93 -4.26 -20.30
N PRO A 320 2.99 -5.06 -20.03
CA PRO A 320 2.89 -6.51 -20.02
C PRO A 320 1.92 -7.04 -18.95
N MET A 321 1.95 -6.47 -17.74
CA MET A 321 1.06 -6.88 -16.66
C MET A 321 -0.37 -6.38 -16.87
N LEU A 322 -0.53 -5.14 -17.32
CA LEU A 322 -1.83 -4.57 -17.67
C LEU A 322 -2.53 -5.39 -18.74
N LYS A 323 -1.80 -5.90 -19.75
CA LYS A 323 -2.36 -6.78 -20.78
C LYS A 323 -2.96 -8.05 -20.18
N ILE A 324 -2.23 -8.75 -19.31
CA ILE A 324 -2.72 -9.97 -18.65
C ILE A 324 -3.94 -9.63 -17.77
N ASN A 325 -3.88 -8.57 -17.01
CA ASN A 325 -4.99 -8.14 -16.15
C ASN A 325 -6.25 -7.79 -16.96
N THR A 326 -6.10 -7.03 -18.03
CA THR A 326 -7.23 -6.65 -18.92
C THR A 326 -7.86 -7.88 -19.57
N GLU A 327 -7.06 -8.82 -20.06
CA GLU A 327 -7.55 -10.08 -20.65
C GLU A 327 -8.31 -10.92 -19.60
N LEU A 328 -7.96 -10.87 -18.31
CA LEU A 328 -8.68 -11.52 -17.20
C LEU A 328 -9.97 -10.76 -16.80
N GLY A 329 -10.14 -9.52 -17.23
CA GLY A 329 -11.32 -8.72 -16.91
C GLY A 329 -11.11 -7.71 -15.79
N PHE A 330 -9.87 -7.45 -15.35
CA PHE A 330 -9.59 -6.33 -14.45
C PHE A 330 -9.94 -4.99 -15.11
N LYS A 331 -10.54 -4.10 -14.34
CA LYS A 331 -10.93 -2.75 -14.75
C LYS A 331 -10.32 -1.72 -13.79
N PRO A 332 -9.95 -0.52 -14.25
CA PRO A 332 -9.55 0.57 -13.35
C PRO A 332 -10.63 0.84 -12.30
N TYR A 333 -10.22 1.01 -11.05
CA TYR A 333 -11.12 1.20 -9.91
C TYR A 333 -10.83 2.48 -9.15
N ILE A 334 -9.55 2.75 -8.85
CA ILE A 334 -9.09 4.00 -8.23
C ILE A 334 -7.83 4.42 -8.97
N ALA A 335 -7.78 5.67 -9.43
CA ALA A 335 -6.56 6.27 -9.95
C ALA A 335 -5.73 6.83 -8.78
N GLU A 336 -4.44 6.58 -8.82
CA GLU A 336 -3.49 7.05 -7.80
C GLU A 336 -2.32 7.75 -8.47
N THR A 337 -1.87 8.83 -7.83
CA THR A 337 -0.65 9.53 -8.21
C THR A 337 0.33 9.46 -7.05
N VAL A 338 1.54 8.98 -7.32
CA VAL A 338 2.66 9.08 -6.39
C VAL A 338 3.37 10.40 -6.64
N TRP A 339 3.47 11.20 -5.60
CA TRP A 339 4.07 12.52 -5.62
C TRP A 339 5.42 12.50 -4.95
N GLN A 340 6.32 13.36 -5.43
CA GLN A 340 7.59 13.62 -4.79
C GLN A 340 7.77 15.14 -4.58
N VAL A 341 8.33 15.51 -3.45
CA VAL A 341 8.60 16.90 -3.12
C VAL A 341 9.99 17.03 -2.52
N ASP A 342 10.76 17.97 -3.05
CA ASP A 342 12.06 18.33 -2.52
C ASP A 342 11.90 19.11 -1.20
N VAL A 343 12.55 18.66 -0.13
CA VAL A 343 12.40 19.21 1.22
C VAL A 343 12.81 20.70 1.27
N PRO A 344 13.96 21.13 0.72
CA PRO A 344 14.33 22.54 0.62
C PRO A 344 13.31 23.40 -0.13
N GLU A 345 12.74 22.91 -1.24
CA GLU A 345 11.76 23.66 -2.02
C GLU A 345 10.43 23.79 -1.25
N ALA A 346 9.95 22.70 -0.66
CA ALA A 346 8.74 22.72 0.17
C ALA A 346 8.91 23.67 1.37
N ARG A 347 10.09 23.70 2.00
CA ARG A 347 10.36 24.62 3.11
C ARG A 347 10.24 26.08 2.68
N LYS A 348 10.70 26.46 1.48
CA LYS A 348 10.56 27.84 0.96
C LYS A 348 9.08 28.23 0.78
N ILE A 349 8.24 27.29 0.33
CA ILE A 349 6.81 27.52 0.10
C ILE A 349 6.03 27.59 1.42
N ILE A 350 6.37 26.72 2.36
CA ILE A 350 5.63 26.54 3.61
C ILE A 350 6.07 27.51 4.70
N GLY A 351 7.33 27.87 4.72
CA GLY A 351 7.90 28.82 5.72
C GLY A 351 8.21 28.17 7.06
#